data_55a68f4f28c710c77a925cd514638485
#
_entry.id   55a68f4f28c710c77a925cd514638485
#
_cell.length_a   1.000
_cell.length_b   1.000
_cell.length_c   1.000
_cell.angle_alpha   90.00
_cell.angle_beta   90.00
_cell.angle_gamma   90.00
#
_symmetry.space_group_name_H-M   'P 1'
#
loop_
_entity.id
_entity.type
_entity.pdbx_description
1 polymer ?
#
loop_
_entity_poly.entity_id
_entity_poly.type
_entity_poly.pdbx_seq_one_letter_code
_entity_poly.pdbx_strand_id
1 'polypeptide(L)'
;MPHDSTARAGARERAPSDGTGLMTGFPPGPEAQVTLANWQDPPYSRWAFRHMRELIPSHRIPAGPDGPGGAALLPAASWPLPDPPVGRIDGSTATAAEVFADTYTDALVVLKDG
;
A
#
# COMPACT_ATOMS: atom_id res chain seq x y z
N MET A 1 -16.77 30.83 19.33
CA MET A 1 -15.98 30.56 18.10
C MET A 1 -16.36 29.17 17.61
N PRO A 2 -17.17 29.04 16.57
CA PRO A 2 -17.49 27.72 16.02
C PRO A 2 -16.30 27.24 15.16
N HIS A 3 -15.79 26.09 15.49
CA HIS A 3 -14.83 25.38 14.66
C HIS A 3 -15.53 24.90 13.38
N ASP A 4 -15.10 25.46 12.27
CA ASP A 4 -15.55 25.09 10.94
C ASP A 4 -15.09 23.66 10.63
N SER A 5 -16.03 22.72 10.72
CA SER A 5 -15.82 21.29 10.49
C SER A 5 -16.05 20.90 9.01
N THR A 6 -16.13 21.86 8.11
CA THR A 6 -16.58 21.64 6.72
C THR A 6 -15.43 21.35 5.73
N ALA A 7 -14.16 21.44 6.16
CA ALA A 7 -13.01 21.32 5.26
C ALA A 7 -12.53 19.87 5.00
N ARG A 8 -13.11 18.85 5.62
CA ARG A 8 -12.66 17.45 5.49
C ARG A 8 -13.48 16.55 4.57
N ALA A 9 -14.59 17.04 4.04
CA ALA A 9 -15.46 16.23 3.21
C ALA A 9 -15.04 16.09 1.74
N GLY A 10 -14.06 16.89 1.28
CA GLY A 10 -13.64 16.90 -0.13
C GLY A 10 -12.47 15.98 -0.52
N ALA A 11 -11.86 15.29 0.43
CA ALA A 11 -10.64 14.51 0.17
C ALA A 11 -10.87 13.01 -0.15
N ARG A 12 -12.13 12.57 -0.19
CA ARG A 12 -12.46 11.13 -0.27
C ARG A 12 -12.75 10.58 -1.66
N GLU A 13 -12.69 11.38 -2.71
CA GLU A 13 -13.11 10.92 -4.05
C GLU A 13 -11.95 10.84 -5.05
N ARG A 14 -10.81 10.38 -4.61
CA ARG A 14 -9.80 9.93 -5.56
C ARG A 14 -9.63 8.43 -5.38
N ALA A 15 -10.16 7.67 -6.35
CA ALA A 15 -9.83 6.26 -6.48
C ALA A 15 -8.31 6.09 -6.30
N PRO A 16 -7.86 5.11 -5.51
CA PRO A 16 -6.43 4.93 -5.30
C PRO A 16 -5.77 4.80 -6.66
N SER A 17 -5.01 5.80 -7.06
CA SER A 17 -4.19 5.65 -8.25
C SER A 17 -3.24 4.49 -7.95
N ASP A 18 -3.19 3.53 -8.84
CA ASP A 18 -2.29 2.38 -8.77
C ASP A 18 -0.82 2.77 -8.87
N GLY A 19 -0.52 4.07 -8.91
CA GLY A 19 0.81 4.63 -9.13
C GLY A 19 1.23 4.56 -10.60
N THR A 20 0.33 4.16 -11.51
CA THR A 20 0.59 4.24 -12.94
C THR A 20 0.77 5.71 -13.36
N GLY A 21 1.79 5.97 -14.16
CA GLY A 21 2.11 7.32 -14.58
C GLY A 21 3.14 8.06 -13.68
N LEU A 22 3.42 7.56 -12.46
CA LEU A 22 4.52 8.10 -11.68
C LEU A 22 5.87 7.68 -12.27
N MET A 23 6.84 8.58 -12.22
CA MET A 23 8.21 8.40 -12.75
C MET A 23 8.25 8.00 -14.23
N THR A 24 7.22 8.36 -15.01
CA THR A 24 7.17 8.15 -16.45
C THR A 24 7.65 9.38 -17.21
N GLY A 25 8.28 9.16 -18.35
CA GLY A 25 8.91 10.24 -19.13
C GLY A 25 10.35 10.51 -18.70
N PHE A 26 11.06 11.32 -19.50
CA PHE A 26 12.44 11.71 -19.19
C PHE A 26 12.71 13.18 -19.59
N PRO A 27 12.85 14.07 -18.59
CA PRO A 27 12.57 13.85 -17.16
C PRO A 27 11.07 13.68 -16.90
N PRO A 28 10.67 13.00 -15.82
CA PRO A 28 9.27 12.97 -15.42
C PRO A 28 8.76 14.37 -15.09
N GLY A 29 7.51 14.66 -15.39
CA GLY A 29 6.88 15.92 -15.00
C GLY A 29 6.91 16.11 -13.46
N PRO A 30 6.93 17.35 -12.97
CA PRO A 30 7.08 17.62 -11.52
C PRO A 30 6.05 16.89 -10.65
N GLU A 31 4.81 16.76 -11.15
CA GLU A 31 3.73 16.07 -10.42
C GLU A 31 3.82 14.55 -10.47
N ALA A 32 4.60 14.02 -11.43
CA ALA A 32 4.84 12.59 -11.56
C ALA A 32 6.15 12.15 -10.88
N GLN A 33 6.91 13.07 -10.33
CA GLN A 33 8.17 12.76 -9.68
C GLN A 33 7.97 12.25 -8.25
N VAL A 34 8.55 11.09 -7.98
CA VAL A 34 8.70 10.57 -6.62
C VAL A 34 10.06 11.00 -6.09
N THR A 35 10.07 11.64 -4.95
CA THR A 35 11.27 12.20 -4.30
C THR A 35 11.31 11.82 -2.84
N LEU A 36 12.44 12.07 -2.17
CA LEU A 36 12.54 11.87 -0.72
C LEU A 36 11.61 12.78 0.10
N ALA A 37 11.03 13.81 -0.51
CA ALA A 37 10.09 14.70 0.16
C ALA A 37 8.65 14.17 0.16
N ASN A 38 8.28 13.33 -0.82
CA ASN A 38 6.90 12.89 -1.01
C ASN A 38 6.70 11.36 -1.03
N TRP A 39 7.76 10.57 -0.95
CA TRP A 39 7.73 9.12 -1.15
C TRP A 39 6.81 8.35 -0.18
N GLN A 40 6.50 8.94 0.97
CA GLN A 40 5.59 8.33 1.96
C GLN A 40 4.13 8.71 1.77
N ASP A 41 3.87 9.73 0.96
CA ASP A 41 2.52 10.25 0.76
C ASP A 41 1.82 9.53 -0.41
N PRO A 42 0.51 9.25 -0.31
CA PRO A 42 -0.26 8.80 -1.46
C PRO A 42 -0.37 9.91 -2.53
N PRO A 43 -0.29 9.57 -3.82
CA PRO A 43 -0.14 8.25 -4.42
C PRO A 43 1.31 7.78 -4.57
N TYR A 44 2.29 8.62 -4.23
CA TYR A 44 3.73 8.38 -4.47
C TYR A 44 4.24 7.14 -3.72
N SER A 45 3.71 6.89 -2.53
CA SER A 45 4.09 5.75 -1.69
C SER A 45 3.90 4.40 -2.40
N ARG A 46 2.90 4.26 -3.26
CA ARG A 46 2.69 3.01 -4.00
C ARG A 46 3.81 2.69 -4.98
N TRP A 47 4.33 3.71 -5.64
CA TRP A 47 5.51 3.56 -6.49
C TRP A 47 6.77 3.39 -5.64
N ALA A 48 6.95 4.26 -4.65
CA ALA A 48 8.15 4.34 -3.83
C ALA A 48 8.48 3.02 -3.13
N PHE A 49 7.51 2.38 -2.47
CA PHE A 49 7.75 1.14 -1.73
C PHE A 49 8.16 -0.04 -2.61
N ARG A 50 7.88 0.02 -3.89
CA ARG A 50 8.33 -0.97 -4.88
C ARG A 50 9.70 -0.64 -5.47
N HIS A 51 10.13 0.64 -5.36
CA HIS A 51 11.32 1.19 -6.01
C HIS A 51 12.31 1.84 -5.02
N MET A 52 12.31 1.37 -3.76
CA MET A 52 13.13 1.96 -2.69
C MET A 52 14.61 2.11 -3.05
N ARG A 53 15.14 1.21 -3.88
CA ARG A 53 16.53 1.24 -4.33
C ARG A 53 16.87 2.42 -5.22
N GLU A 54 15.87 2.99 -5.87
CA GLU A 54 16.03 4.14 -6.73
C GLU A 54 15.99 5.45 -5.95
N LEU A 55 15.45 5.41 -4.74
CA LEU A 55 15.29 6.58 -3.87
C LEU A 55 16.38 6.71 -2.83
N ILE A 56 16.80 5.59 -2.24
CA ILE A 56 17.78 5.56 -1.16
C ILE A 56 18.83 4.48 -1.38
N PRO A 57 20.08 4.69 -0.90
CA PRO A 57 21.08 3.64 -0.88
C PRO A 57 20.55 2.42 -0.13
N SER A 58 20.52 1.28 -0.81
CA SER A 58 19.94 0.05 -0.29
C SER A 58 20.89 -1.12 -0.48
N HIS A 59 20.92 -2.03 0.49
CA HIS A 59 21.62 -3.29 0.37
C HIS A 59 20.65 -4.45 0.23
N ARG A 60 20.90 -5.36 -0.70
CA ARG A 60 20.11 -6.56 -0.85
C ARG A 60 20.54 -7.58 0.19
N ILE A 61 19.61 -8.04 1.00
CA ILE A 61 19.79 -9.22 1.83
C ILE A 61 19.45 -10.42 0.95
N PRO A 62 20.43 -11.25 0.54
CA PRO A 62 20.12 -12.42 -0.27
C PRO A 62 19.30 -13.41 0.56
N ALA A 63 18.40 -14.14 -0.09
CA ALA A 63 17.88 -15.36 0.48
C ALA A 63 19.05 -16.31 0.76
N GLY A 64 18.90 -17.16 1.78
CA GLY A 64 19.94 -18.12 2.16
C GLY A 64 20.46 -18.99 0.98
N PRO A 65 21.45 -19.85 1.21
CA PRO A 65 22.10 -20.62 0.14
C PRO A 65 21.14 -21.45 -0.71
N ASP A 66 19.99 -21.78 -0.16
CA ASP A 66 18.96 -22.54 -0.85
C ASP A 66 18.06 -21.66 -1.76
N GLY A 67 18.32 -20.35 -1.79
CA GLY A 67 17.58 -19.40 -2.62
C GLY A 67 16.07 -19.35 -2.32
N PRO A 68 15.27 -18.75 -3.21
CA PRO A 68 13.81 -18.69 -3.05
C PRO A 68 13.13 -20.07 -3.05
N GLY A 69 13.81 -21.12 -3.51
CA GLY A 69 13.30 -22.47 -3.55
C GLY A 69 13.63 -23.32 -2.31
N GLY A 70 14.53 -22.84 -1.44
CA GLY A 70 14.94 -23.55 -0.21
C GLY A 70 14.13 -23.20 1.02
N ALA A 71 13.29 -22.16 0.94
CA ALA A 71 12.31 -21.90 1.99
C ALA A 71 11.28 -23.03 1.98
N ALA A 72 11.02 -23.63 3.14
CA ALA A 72 9.92 -24.56 3.30
C ALA A 72 8.65 -23.89 2.81
N LEU A 73 8.14 -24.34 1.67
CA LEU A 73 6.88 -23.84 1.16
C LEU A 73 5.79 -24.30 2.12
N LEU A 74 5.21 -23.36 2.85
CA LEU A 74 4.02 -23.61 3.61
C LEU A 74 2.91 -24.03 2.64
N PRO A 75 2.21 -25.14 2.90
CA PRO A 75 1.12 -25.53 2.03
C PRO A 75 0.06 -24.44 1.98
N ALA A 76 -0.22 -23.97 0.76
CA ALA A 76 -1.27 -23.00 0.56
C ALA A 76 -2.63 -23.67 0.82
N ALA A 77 -3.37 -23.17 1.80
CA ALA A 77 -4.75 -23.55 2.00
C ALA A 77 -5.66 -22.59 1.23
N SER A 78 -6.61 -23.15 0.49
CA SER A 78 -7.69 -22.34 -0.08
C SER A 78 -8.70 -22.07 1.02
N TRP A 79 -8.62 -20.88 1.61
CA TRP A 79 -9.62 -20.41 2.54
C TRP A 79 -10.29 -19.18 1.95
N PRO A 80 -11.61 -19.18 1.77
CA PRO A 80 -12.29 -17.96 1.43
C PRO A 80 -12.07 -16.99 2.60
N LEU A 81 -11.42 -15.86 2.30
CA LEU A 81 -11.22 -14.81 3.30
C LEU A 81 -12.61 -14.34 3.76
N PRO A 82 -12.97 -14.52 5.02
CA PRO A 82 -14.22 -13.98 5.51
C PRO A 82 -14.18 -12.46 5.34
N ASP A 83 -15.29 -11.88 4.93
CA ASP A 83 -15.44 -10.44 4.79
C ASP A 83 -16.32 -9.88 5.94
N PRO A 84 -15.84 -9.96 7.20
CA PRO A 84 -16.59 -9.46 8.33
C PRO A 84 -16.73 -7.95 8.26
N PRO A 85 -17.79 -7.39 8.80
CA PRO A 85 -17.92 -5.95 8.93
C PRO A 85 -16.81 -5.41 9.87
N VAL A 86 -16.09 -4.41 9.41
CA VAL A 86 -15.03 -3.74 10.16
C VAL A 86 -15.54 -2.39 10.65
N GLY A 87 -15.54 -2.18 11.96
CA GLY A 87 -15.89 -0.88 12.55
C GLY A 87 -14.79 0.15 12.33
N ARG A 88 -15.14 1.32 11.86
CA ARG A 88 -14.22 2.45 11.69
C ARG A 88 -14.26 3.37 12.92
N ILE A 89 -13.22 4.19 13.09
CA ILE A 89 -13.10 5.13 14.21
C ILE A 89 -14.24 6.16 14.19
N ASP A 90 -14.76 6.50 13.02
CA ASP A 90 -15.89 7.43 12.83
C ASP A 90 -17.26 6.78 13.13
N GLY A 91 -17.28 5.52 13.58
CA GLY A 91 -18.49 4.76 13.87
C GLY A 91 -19.16 4.11 12.66
N SER A 92 -18.66 4.34 11.46
CA SER A 92 -19.16 3.66 10.25
C SER A 92 -18.66 2.22 10.18
N THR A 93 -19.26 1.43 9.31
CA THR A 93 -18.87 0.04 9.04
C THR A 93 -18.40 -0.07 7.59
N ALA A 94 -17.37 -0.87 7.36
CA ALA A 94 -16.83 -1.17 6.04
C ALA A 94 -16.61 -2.68 5.89
N THR A 95 -16.50 -3.14 4.66
CA THR A 95 -16.01 -4.49 4.37
C THR A 95 -14.47 -4.54 4.49
N ALA A 96 -13.89 -5.73 4.67
CA ALA A 96 -12.44 -5.87 4.66
C ALA A 96 -11.83 -5.41 3.32
N ALA A 97 -12.51 -5.69 2.22
CA ALA A 97 -12.07 -5.24 0.90
C ALA A 97 -12.01 -3.72 0.78
N GLU A 98 -13.01 -3.00 1.32
CA GLU A 98 -13.01 -1.54 1.36
C GLU A 98 -11.87 -1.00 2.23
N VAL A 99 -11.62 -1.62 3.39
CA VAL A 99 -10.50 -1.23 4.26
C VAL A 99 -9.16 -1.43 3.55
N PHE A 100 -8.96 -2.56 2.87
CA PHE A 100 -7.73 -2.81 2.14
C PHE A 100 -7.51 -1.81 1.00
N ALA A 101 -8.59 -1.45 0.29
CA ALA A 101 -8.52 -0.42 -0.74
C ALA A 101 -8.17 0.95 -0.16
N ASP A 102 -8.82 1.35 0.93
CA ASP A 102 -8.60 2.63 1.59
C ASP A 102 -7.19 2.77 2.20
N THR A 103 -6.62 1.65 2.65
CA THR A 103 -5.28 1.61 3.25
C THR A 103 -4.17 1.25 2.26
N TYR A 104 -4.48 1.13 0.97
CA TYR A 104 -3.52 0.75 -0.07
C TYR A 104 -2.81 -0.58 0.23
N THR A 105 -3.54 -1.55 0.78
CA THR A 105 -2.98 -2.87 1.09
C THR A 105 -2.72 -3.64 -0.20
N ASP A 106 -1.47 -3.91 -0.50
CA ASP A 106 -1.06 -4.62 -1.72
C ASP A 106 -1.01 -6.15 -1.53
N ALA A 107 -0.87 -6.62 -0.29
CA ALA A 107 -0.81 -8.05 -0.02
C ALA A 107 -1.25 -8.36 1.42
N LEU A 108 -1.85 -9.51 1.59
CA LEU A 108 -2.22 -10.07 2.89
C LEU A 108 -1.78 -11.53 2.95
N VAL A 109 -1.12 -11.91 4.02
CA VAL A 109 -0.77 -13.30 4.31
C VAL A 109 -1.33 -13.67 5.67
N VAL A 110 -2.05 -14.76 5.73
CA VAL A 110 -2.57 -15.30 6.97
C VAL A 110 -1.95 -16.67 7.20
N LEU A 111 -1.30 -16.82 8.32
CA LEU A 111 -0.74 -18.10 8.78
C LEU A 111 -1.58 -18.62 9.93
N LYS A 112 -1.92 -19.90 9.88
CA LYS A 112 -2.63 -20.59 10.95
C LYS A 112 -1.83 -21.80 11.38
N ASP A 113 -1.64 -21.93 12.67
CA ASP A 113 -0.92 -23.04 13.32
C ASP A 113 0.58 -23.15 12.93
N GLY A 114 1.19 -22.01 12.57
CA GLY A 114 2.63 -21.90 12.30
C GLY A 114 2.99 -21.89 10.85
#